data_6210ce217ea21a46bad05929140b6d7d
#
_entry.id   6210ce217ea21a46bad05929140b6d7d
#
_cell.length_a   1.000
_cell.length_b   1.000
_cell.length_c   1.000
_cell.angle_alpha   90.00
_cell.angle_beta   90.00
_cell.angle_gamma   90.00
#
_symmetry.space_group_name_H-M   'P 1'
#
loop_
_entity.id
_entity.type
_entity.pdbx_description
1 polymer ?
#
loop_
_entity_poly.entity_id
_entity_poly.type
_entity_poly.pdbx_seq_one_letter_code
_entity_poly.pdbx_strand_id
1 'polypeptide(L)'
;MSQSLSAAADAAPLAPAEEAAETGLLAALAQLLQSRRQVLVLTGAGISTASGIPDYRDDSGVRRGRLPIQGSEFRQSEAARKRYWARSMLGWPRLAQAVPNAAHRALAQLQQAGHLGGILTQNVDGLHQQAGSRNVIELHGSIHAVRCLACDTVYPRAQIQLELARCNPSFVHLQAEALPDGDARLEPEADAPFHVPACVACGGMLQPDVVFFGDGVPPARTAQAEAEAQACDAMLVIGSSLMVLSGFRFPRTVAAAGKPVVAINRGVTRADDLLAFKLREDAEAVLPRLAALLGAGGH
;
A
#
# COMPACT_ATOMS: atom_id res chain seq x y z
N MET A 1 31.74 -5.80 -19.98
CA MET A 1 30.87 -4.87 -20.74
C MET A 1 29.69 -5.69 -21.24
N SER A 2 28.55 -5.61 -20.58
CA SER A 2 27.27 -6.11 -21.09
C SER A 2 26.19 -5.23 -20.51
N GLN A 3 25.64 -4.39 -21.37
CA GLN A 3 24.53 -3.49 -21.08
C GLN A 3 23.25 -4.33 -21.06
N SER A 4 22.58 -4.43 -19.92
CA SER A 4 21.21 -4.87 -19.83
C SER A 4 20.30 -3.66 -20.05
N LEU A 5 19.77 -3.53 -21.26
CA LEU A 5 18.71 -2.60 -21.62
C LEU A 5 17.43 -3.01 -20.87
N SER A 6 16.98 -2.14 -19.97
CA SER A 6 15.64 -2.14 -19.40
C SER A 6 14.67 -1.81 -20.52
N ALA A 7 13.89 -2.77 -20.98
CA ALA A 7 12.76 -2.55 -21.85
C ALA A 7 11.61 -1.96 -21.02
N ALA A 8 11.46 -0.64 -21.04
CA ALA A 8 10.18 -0.02 -20.75
C ALA A 8 9.21 -0.51 -21.87
N ALA A 9 8.16 -1.23 -21.49
CA ALA A 9 7.08 -1.59 -22.42
C ALA A 9 6.35 -0.29 -22.77
N ASP A 10 6.64 0.28 -23.92
CA ASP A 10 5.84 1.34 -24.53
C ASP A 10 4.42 0.78 -24.76
N ALA A 11 3.45 1.26 -23.98
CA ALA A 11 2.06 0.99 -24.25
C ALA A 11 1.72 1.60 -25.61
N ALA A 12 1.13 0.80 -26.50
CA ALA A 12 0.67 1.30 -27.80
C ALA A 12 -0.32 2.46 -27.60
N PRO A 13 -0.29 3.51 -28.46
CA PRO A 13 -1.23 4.61 -28.36
C PRO A 13 -2.67 4.10 -28.50
N LEU A 14 -3.55 4.60 -27.62
CA LEU A 14 -4.98 4.26 -27.61
C LEU A 14 -5.65 4.69 -28.93
N ALA A 15 -6.71 3.98 -29.32
CA ALA A 15 -7.53 4.43 -30.43
C ALA A 15 -8.24 5.75 -30.08
N PRO A 16 -8.47 6.68 -31.03
CA PRO A 16 -9.07 8.00 -30.76
C PRO A 16 -10.41 7.96 -30.01
N ALA A 17 -11.20 6.90 -30.19
CA ALA A 17 -12.46 6.69 -29.47
C ALA A 17 -12.22 6.31 -27.99
N GLU A 18 -11.17 5.60 -27.69
CA GLU A 18 -10.78 5.22 -26.31
C GLU A 18 -10.23 6.44 -25.56
N GLU A 19 -9.39 7.27 -26.19
CA GLU A 19 -8.92 8.55 -25.61
C GLU A 19 -10.07 9.51 -25.30
N ALA A 20 -11.07 9.60 -26.18
CA ALA A 20 -12.26 10.43 -25.96
C ALA A 20 -13.09 9.91 -24.77
N ALA A 21 -13.23 8.58 -24.64
CA ALA A 21 -13.94 7.95 -23.54
C ALA A 21 -13.21 8.17 -22.20
N GLU A 22 -11.90 8.00 -22.17
CA GLU A 22 -11.09 8.23 -20.95
C GLU A 22 -11.11 9.70 -20.52
N THR A 23 -11.03 10.64 -21.47
CA THR A 23 -11.16 12.07 -21.20
C THR A 23 -12.55 12.40 -20.61
N GLY A 24 -13.59 11.76 -21.09
CA GLY A 24 -14.95 11.88 -20.54
C GLY A 24 -15.06 11.36 -19.11
N LEU A 25 -14.43 10.22 -18.81
CA LEU A 25 -14.41 9.65 -17.46
C LEU A 25 -13.59 10.52 -16.47
N LEU A 26 -12.48 11.10 -16.93
CA LEU A 26 -11.69 12.03 -16.10
C LEU A 26 -12.50 13.29 -15.76
N ALA A 27 -13.23 13.85 -16.72
CA ALA A 27 -14.12 14.99 -16.50
C ALA A 27 -15.27 14.64 -15.54
N ALA A 28 -15.86 13.45 -15.65
CA ALA A 28 -16.88 12.96 -14.72
C ALA A 28 -16.32 12.80 -13.30
N LEU A 29 -15.09 12.32 -13.14
CA LEU A 29 -14.44 12.24 -11.85
C LEU A 29 -14.17 13.63 -11.26
N ALA A 30 -13.69 14.58 -12.05
CA ALA A 30 -13.50 15.96 -11.61
C ALA A 30 -14.83 16.60 -11.14
N GLN A 31 -15.91 16.41 -11.90
CA GLN A 31 -17.23 16.88 -11.51
C GLN A 31 -17.74 16.22 -10.21
N LEU A 32 -17.50 14.93 -10.03
CA LEU A 32 -17.83 14.23 -8.79
C LEU A 32 -17.09 14.86 -7.61
N LEU A 33 -15.77 15.09 -7.71
CA LEU A 33 -14.98 15.71 -6.64
C LEU A 33 -15.41 17.12 -6.32
N GLN A 34 -15.81 17.93 -7.32
CA GLN A 34 -16.33 19.29 -7.11
C GLN A 34 -17.71 19.31 -6.45
N SER A 35 -18.54 18.30 -6.71
CA SER A 35 -19.92 18.20 -6.20
C SER A 35 -20.01 17.58 -4.79
N ARG A 36 -18.93 17.03 -4.25
CA ARG A 36 -18.89 16.30 -2.97
C ARG A 36 -17.97 17.01 -1.98
N ARG A 37 -18.34 16.99 -0.69
CA ARG A 37 -17.56 17.63 0.38
C ARG A 37 -16.58 16.69 1.07
N GLN A 38 -16.91 15.40 1.13
CA GLN A 38 -16.15 14.39 1.86
C GLN A 38 -15.93 13.16 0.97
N VAL A 39 -14.97 13.23 0.08
CA VAL A 39 -14.57 12.05 -0.73
C VAL A 39 -13.50 11.28 0.02
N LEU A 40 -13.81 10.05 0.45
CA LEU A 40 -12.85 9.15 1.07
C LEU A 40 -12.07 8.42 -0.02
N VAL A 41 -10.75 8.47 0.08
CA VAL A 41 -9.85 7.72 -0.83
C VAL A 41 -9.48 6.39 -0.19
N LEU A 42 -9.55 5.29 -0.95
CA LEU A 42 -9.03 3.99 -0.54
C LEU A 42 -7.91 3.59 -1.50
N THR A 43 -6.70 3.36 -0.98
CA THR A 43 -5.55 3.00 -1.83
C THR A 43 -5.04 1.59 -1.54
N GLY A 44 -4.40 0.97 -2.55
CA GLY A 44 -3.69 -0.29 -2.45
C GLY A 44 -2.34 -0.24 -3.15
N ALA A 45 -1.66 -1.39 -3.28
CA ALA A 45 -0.27 -1.47 -3.73
C ALA A 45 -0.03 -0.88 -5.13
N GLY A 46 -1.03 -0.88 -6.00
CA GLY A 46 -0.93 -0.32 -7.35
C GLY A 46 -0.62 1.18 -7.41
N ILE A 47 -0.86 1.97 -6.32
CA ILE A 47 -0.45 3.38 -6.30
C ILE A 47 1.06 3.54 -6.08
N SER A 48 1.73 2.54 -5.49
CA SER A 48 3.14 2.59 -5.11
C SER A 48 4.08 1.93 -6.12
N THR A 49 3.57 1.37 -7.22
CA THR A 49 4.38 0.68 -8.24
C THR A 49 5.40 1.61 -8.90
N ALA A 50 5.02 2.84 -9.21
CA ALA A 50 5.91 3.88 -9.74
C ALA A 50 6.91 4.44 -8.69
N SER A 51 6.77 4.05 -7.42
CA SER A 51 7.75 4.29 -6.35
C SER A 51 8.76 3.14 -6.21
N GLY A 52 8.69 2.12 -7.09
CA GLY A 52 9.56 0.95 -7.06
C GLY A 52 9.12 -0.13 -6.08
N ILE A 53 7.90 -0.05 -5.52
CA ILE A 53 7.30 -1.06 -4.67
C ILE A 53 6.37 -1.92 -5.53
N PRO A 54 6.69 -3.20 -5.78
CA PRO A 54 5.87 -4.04 -6.65
C PRO A 54 4.49 -4.31 -6.04
N ASP A 55 3.50 -4.53 -6.88
CA ASP A 55 2.17 -4.93 -6.47
C ASP A 55 2.06 -6.44 -6.20
N TYR A 56 1.01 -6.83 -5.46
CA TYR A 56 0.77 -8.23 -5.09
C TYR A 56 0.07 -9.05 -6.18
N ARG A 57 -0.52 -8.40 -7.17
CA ARG A 57 -1.38 -9.04 -8.17
C ARG A 57 -1.19 -8.41 -9.54
N ASP A 58 -1.39 -9.19 -10.57
CA ASP A 58 -1.47 -8.71 -11.94
C ASP A 58 -2.85 -8.10 -12.28
N ASP A 59 -3.00 -7.60 -13.50
CA ASP A 59 -4.23 -6.95 -13.96
C ASP A 59 -5.45 -7.90 -14.03
N SER A 60 -5.24 -9.22 -14.07
CA SER A 60 -6.30 -10.23 -13.97
C SER A 60 -6.69 -10.55 -12.52
N GLY A 61 -6.02 -9.94 -11.54
CA GLY A 61 -6.23 -10.16 -10.11
C GLY A 61 -5.54 -11.42 -9.56
N VAL A 62 -4.72 -12.09 -10.38
CA VAL A 62 -3.94 -13.25 -9.96
C VAL A 62 -2.76 -12.80 -9.11
N ARG A 63 -2.52 -13.51 -8.00
CA ARG A 63 -1.44 -13.19 -7.08
C ARG A 63 -0.07 -13.48 -7.69
N ARG A 64 0.84 -12.54 -7.54
CA ARG A 64 2.27 -12.70 -7.86
C ARG A 64 3.01 -13.27 -6.65
N GLY A 65 3.84 -14.29 -6.88
CA GLY A 65 4.73 -14.84 -5.86
C GLY A 65 4.06 -15.73 -4.80
N ARG A 66 4.82 -16.08 -3.76
CA ARG A 66 4.41 -16.99 -2.68
C ARG A 66 3.38 -16.34 -1.74
N LEU A 67 2.66 -17.19 -1.02
CA LEU A 67 1.79 -16.72 0.07
C LEU A 67 2.69 -16.12 1.18
N PRO A 68 2.35 -14.92 1.70
CA PRO A 68 3.05 -14.37 2.85
C PRO A 68 2.84 -15.24 4.08
N ILE A 69 3.77 -15.09 5.03
CA ILE A 69 3.68 -15.77 6.32
C ILE A 69 2.36 -15.41 7.03
N GLN A 70 1.76 -16.41 7.66
CA GLN A 70 0.60 -16.19 8.53
C GLN A 70 1.05 -15.66 9.90
N GLY A 71 0.25 -14.79 10.51
CA GLY A 71 0.57 -14.26 11.84
C GLY A 71 0.69 -15.34 12.91
N SER A 72 -0.16 -16.37 12.84
CA SER A 72 -0.06 -17.54 13.73
C SER A 72 1.26 -18.29 13.57
N GLU A 73 1.71 -18.51 12.33
CA GLU A 73 2.98 -19.17 12.03
C GLU A 73 4.16 -18.34 12.55
N PHE A 74 4.14 -17.02 12.33
CA PHE A 74 5.16 -16.10 12.85
C PHE A 74 5.28 -16.20 14.38
N ARG A 75 4.16 -16.22 15.11
CA ARG A 75 4.16 -16.22 16.58
C ARG A 75 4.51 -17.58 17.17
N GLN A 76 4.13 -18.67 16.53
CA GLN A 76 4.30 -20.03 17.08
C GLN A 76 5.63 -20.69 16.69
N SER A 77 6.20 -20.35 15.53
CA SER A 77 7.41 -20.98 15.02
C SER A 77 8.62 -20.04 15.04
N GLU A 78 9.64 -20.38 15.85
CA GLU A 78 10.91 -19.65 15.86
C GLU A 78 11.60 -19.69 14.49
N ALA A 79 11.58 -20.83 13.83
CA ALA A 79 12.16 -20.99 12.49
C ALA A 79 11.45 -20.08 11.45
N ALA A 80 10.12 -19.95 11.53
CA ALA A 80 9.37 -19.05 10.67
C ALA A 80 9.70 -17.58 10.96
N ARG A 81 9.85 -17.18 12.23
CA ARG A 81 10.30 -15.83 12.61
C ARG A 81 11.70 -15.52 12.11
N LYS A 82 12.65 -16.46 12.25
CA LYS A 82 14.01 -16.30 11.74
C LYS A 82 14.01 -16.08 10.22
N ARG A 83 13.28 -16.92 9.47
CA ARG A 83 13.13 -16.74 8.03
C ARG A 83 12.51 -15.39 7.67
N TYR A 84 11.45 -14.99 8.37
CA TYR A 84 10.81 -13.69 8.14
C TYR A 84 11.81 -12.54 8.37
N TRP A 85 12.47 -12.50 9.53
CA TRP A 85 13.37 -11.40 9.86
C TRP A 85 14.63 -11.37 8.99
N ALA A 86 15.16 -12.52 8.56
CA ALA A 86 16.26 -12.59 7.61
C ALA A 86 15.89 -11.96 6.27
N ARG A 87 14.72 -12.30 5.73
CA ARG A 87 14.19 -11.74 4.49
C ARG A 87 13.85 -10.26 4.63
N SER A 88 13.18 -9.88 5.72
CA SER A 88 12.84 -8.49 6.04
C SER A 88 14.08 -7.62 6.24
N MET A 89 15.17 -8.15 6.81
CA MET A 89 16.43 -7.43 6.96
C MET A 89 17.01 -6.99 5.61
N LEU A 90 16.86 -7.81 4.57
CA LEU A 90 17.35 -7.55 3.22
C LEU A 90 16.36 -6.73 2.38
N GLY A 91 15.08 -6.94 2.54
CA GLY A 91 14.04 -6.27 1.75
C GLY A 91 13.69 -4.87 2.22
N TRP A 92 13.62 -4.66 3.54
CA TRP A 92 13.19 -3.38 4.13
C TRP A 92 14.03 -2.16 3.70
N PRO A 93 15.36 -2.21 3.53
CA PRO A 93 16.14 -1.02 3.13
C PRO A 93 15.67 -0.39 1.82
N ARG A 94 15.25 -1.21 0.85
CA ARG A 94 14.70 -0.71 -0.43
C ARG A 94 13.37 0.00 -0.23
N LEU A 95 12.49 -0.60 0.59
CA LEU A 95 11.19 -0.01 0.90
C LEU A 95 11.34 1.27 1.71
N ALA A 96 12.31 1.33 2.62
CA ALA A 96 12.62 2.51 3.40
C ALA A 96 13.20 3.69 2.57
N GLN A 97 13.77 3.40 1.40
CA GLN A 97 14.30 4.39 0.46
C GLN A 97 13.28 4.79 -0.61
N ALA A 98 12.13 4.15 -0.67
CA ALA A 98 11.09 4.51 -1.61
C ALA A 98 10.61 5.95 -1.34
N VAL A 99 10.35 6.68 -2.42
CA VAL A 99 9.88 8.06 -2.36
C VAL A 99 8.48 8.17 -2.98
N PRO A 100 7.64 9.11 -2.51
CA PRO A 100 6.34 9.35 -3.11
C PRO A 100 6.46 9.64 -4.60
N ASN A 101 5.62 9.02 -5.42
CA ASN A 101 5.50 9.29 -6.86
C ASN A 101 4.49 10.43 -7.15
N ALA A 102 4.25 10.71 -8.42
CA ALA A 102 3.36 11.79 -8.85
C ALA A 102 1.91 11.58 -8.36
N ALA A 103 1.43 10.33 -8.26
CA ALA A 103 0.10 10.02 -7.74
C ALA A 103 -0.05 10.39 -6.26
N HIS A 104 0.93 10.06 -5.42
CA HIS A 104 0.91 10.42 -4.00
C HIS A 104 0.90 11.94 -3.80
N ARG A 105 1.75 12.67 -4.55
CA ARG A 105 1.80 14.13 -4.50
C ARG A 105 0.50 14.78 -4.96
N ALA A 106 -0.10 14.27 -6.04
CA ALA A 106 -1.38 14.76 -6.54
C ALA A 106 -2.51 14.54 -5.52
N LEU A 107 -2.55 13.42 -4.80
CA LEU A 107 -3.53 13.22 -3.73
C LEU A 107 -3.35 14.22 -2.59
N ALA A 108 -2.11 14.49 -2.18
CA ALA A 108 -1.83 15.50 -1.15
C ALA A 108 -2.28 16.92 -1.61
N GLN A 109 -2.04 17.28 -2.86
CA GLN A 109 -2.50 18.55 -3.46
C GLN A 109 -4.04 18.63 -3.50
N LEU A 110 -4.72 17.56 -3.93
CA LEU A 110 -6.18 17.50 -3.95
C LEU A 110 -6.80 17.60 -2.54
N GLN A 111 -6.18 16.99 -1.53
CA GLN A 111 -6.58 17.17 -0.14
C GLN A 111 -6.38 18.62 0.34
N GLN A 112 -5.23 19.22 0.02
CA GLN A 112 -4.92 20.61 0.39
C GLN A 112 -5.89 21.59 -0.25
N ALA A 113 -6.33 21.33 -1.48
CA ALA A 113 -7.34 22.10 -2.19
C ALA A 113 -8.79 21.83 -1.71
N GLY A 114 -9.00 20.89 -0.78
CA GLY A 114 -10.32 20.58 -0.21
C GLY A 114 -11.19 19.67 -1.07
N HIS A 115 -10.66 19.06 -2.13
CA HIS A 115 -11.40 18.13 -2.99
C HIS A 115 -11.50 16.72 -2.42
N LEU A 116 -10.58 16.33 -1.51
CA LEU A 116 -10.55 15.03 -0.87
C LEU A 116 -10.58 15.17 0.66
N GLY A 117 -11.24 14.23 1.32
CA GLY A 117 -11.23 14.07 2.77
C GLY A 117 -10.05 13.24 3.27
N GLY A 118 -10.32 12.15 3.99
CA GLY A 118 -9.31 11.21 4.47
C GLY A 118 -8.81 10.24 3.41
N ILE A 119 -7.69 9.60 3.73
CA ILE A 119 -7.14 8.48 2.96
C ILE A 119 -7.14 7.24 3.83
N LEU A 120 -7.79 6.18 3.38
CA LEU A 120 -7.69 4.84 3.93
C LEU A 120 -6.74 4.03 3.06
N THR A 121 -5.58 3.65 3.57
CA THR A 121 -4.62 2.88 2.78
C THR A 121 -4.46 1.45 3.27
N GLN A 122 -4.38 0.52 2.35
CA GLN A 122 -3.99 -0.87 2.61
C GLN A 122 -2.46 -1.03 2.64
N ASN A 123 -1.73 -0.01 2.15
CA ASN A 123 -0.29 -0.02 2.08
C ASN A 123 0.33 0.23 3.47
N VAL A 124 1.55 -0.26 3.64
CA VAL A 124 2.33 -0.14 4.89
C VAL A 124 3.58 0.72 4.71
N ASP A 125 3.72 1.37 3.54
CA ASP A 125 4.93 2.03 3.06
C ASP A 125 5.13 3.48 3.57
N GLY A 126 4.10 4.11 4.12
CA GLY A 126 4.15 5.49 4.64
C GLY A 126 4.27 6.57 3.57
N LEU A 127 4.11 6.26 2.27
CA LEU A 127 4.34 7.20 1.18
C LEU A 127 3.29 8.33 1.10
N HIS A 128 2.07 8.09 1.55
CA HIS A 128 1.06 9.14 1.64
C HIS A 128 1.46 10.24 2.62
N GLN A 129 1.93 9.86 3.82
CA GLN A 129 2.40 10.80 4.84
C GLN A 129 3.64 11.56 4.36
N GLN A 130 4.59 10.87 3.71
CA GLN A 130 5.77 11.50 3.11
C GLN A 130 5.42 12.49 1.99
N ALA A 131 4.33 12.25 1.24
CA ALA A 131 3.83 13.17 0.21
C ALA A 131 3.13 14.41 0.79
N GLY A 132 2.87 14.45 2.12
CA GLY A 132 2.17 15.53 2.79
C GLY A 132 0.66 15.31 2.95
N SER A 133 0.14 14.12 2.64
CA SER A 133 -1.26 13.76 2.90
C SER A 133 -1.57 13.76 4.39
N ARG A 134 -2.77 14.22 4.75
CA ARG A 134 -3.28 14.29 6.11
C ARG A 134 -4.44 13.31 6.31
N ASN A 135 -4.78 13.00 7.56
CA ASN A 135 -5.88 12.08 7.89
C ASN A 135 -5.73 10.72 7.15
N VAL A 136 -4.52 10.14 7.22
CA VAL A 136 -4.22 8.85 6.62
C VAL A 136 -4.43 7.75 7.65
N ILE A 137 -5.32 6.80 7.36
CA ILE A 137 -5.54 5.60 8.16
C ILE A 137 -4.82 4.45 7.48
N GLU A 138 -3.73 3.97 8.09
CA GLU A 138 -2.97 2.80 7.64
C GLU A 138 -3.68 1.52 8.10
N LEU A 139 -4.59 1.00 7.28
CA LEU A 139 -5.46 -0.13 7.63
C LEU A 139 -4.67 -1.36 8.08
N HIS A 140 -3.56 -1.63 7.40
CA HIS A 140 -2.71 -2.78 7.69
C HIS A 140 -1.45 -2.45 8.49
N GLY A 141 -1.37 -1.25 9.07
CA GLY A 141 -0.23 -0.81 9.88
C GLY A 141 0.92 -0.23 9.08
N SER A 142 2.11 -0.19 9.68
CA SER A 142 3.29 0.44 9.12
C SER A 142 4.52 -0.47 9.20
N ILE A 143 5.21 -0.64 8.07
CA ILE A 143 6.47 -1.39 8.02
C ILE A 143 7.64 -0.62 8.67
N HIS A 144 7.44 0.66 8.96
CA HIS A 144 8.43 1.52 9.62
C HIS A 144 8.41 1.42 11.14
N ALA A 145 7.50 0.63 11.71
CA ALA A 145 7.38 0.39 13.14
C ALA A 145 7.51 -1.10 13.48
N VAL A 146 8.02 -1.39 14.67
CA VAL A 146 8.12 -2.73 15.25
C VAL A 146 7.55 -2.68 16.66
N ARG A 147 6.65 -3.59 16.98
CA ARG A 147 5.98 -3.69 18.27
C ARG A 147 6.47 -4.89 19.05
N CYS A 148 6.65 -4.72 20.35
CA CYS A 148 6.83 -5.83 21.26
C CYS A 148 5.47 -6.47 21.60
N LEU A 149 5.33 -7.77 21.41
CA LEU A 149 4.07 -8.48 21.69
C LEU A 149 3.81 -8.71 23.20
N ALA A 150 4.80 -8.45 24.07
CA ALA A 150 4.67 -8.66 25.51
C ALA A 150 4.38 -7.35 26.28
N CYS A 151 4.97 -6.22 25.88
CA CYS A 151 4.85 -4.94 26.59
C CYS A 151 4.35 -3.78 25.73
N ASP A 152 3.93 -4.04 24.50
CA ASP A 152 3.41 -3.07 23.54
C ASP A 152 4.35 -1.89 23.18
N THR A 153 5.59 -1.90 23.66
CA THR A 153 6.58 -0.89 23.28
C THR A 153 6.80 -0.91 21.76
N VAL A 154 6.72 0.26 21.14
CA VAL A 154 6.93 0.44 19.70
C VAL A 154 8.31 1.05 19.46
N TYR A 155 9.03 0.46 18.51
CA TYR A 155 10.36 0.88 18.07
C TYR A 155 10.33 1.33 16.62
N PRO A 156 11.11 2.35 16.22
CA PRO A 156 11.37 2.61 14.81
C PRO A 156 12.02 1.37 14.15
N ARG A 157 11.52 0.98 12.98
CA ARG A 157 12.07 -0.18 12.25
C ARG A 157 13.56 0.01 11.92
N ALA A 158 13.99 1.25 11.67
CA ALA A 158 15.40 1.58 11.44
C ALA A 158 16.29 1.19 12.63
N GLN A 159 15.83 1.39 13.86
CA GLN A 159 16.57 0.96 15.06
C GLN A 159 16.72 -0.57 15.10
N ILE A 160 15.64 -1.29 14.83
CA ILE A 160 15.66 -2.76 14.80
C ILE A 160 16.51 -3.27 13.61
N GLN A 161 16.58 -2.51 12.50
CA GLN A 161 17.47 -2.85 11.37
C GLN A 161 18.94 -2.83 11.80
N LEU A 162 19.36 -1.84 12.59
CA LEU A 162 20.73 -1.78 13.11
C LEU A 162 21.03 -2.96 14.04
N GLU A 163 20.09 -3.33 14.90
CA GLU A 163 20.25 -4.49 15.79
C GLU A 163 20.30 -5.82 15.01
N LEU A 164 19.46 -5.98 13.98
CA LEU A 164 19.52 -7.14 13.09
C LEU A 164 20.88 -7.23 12.39
N ALA A 165 21.40 -6.11 11.87
CA ALA A 165 22.71 -6.07 11.21
C ALA A 165 23.85 -6.42 12.19
N ARG A 166 23.79 -5.89 13.41
CA ARG A 166 24.77 -6.16 14.48
C ARG A 166 24.80 -7.63 14.88
N CYS A 167 23.63 -8.26 15.00
CA CYS A 167 23.50 -9.66 15.38
C CYS A 167 23.79 -10.65 14.24
N ASN A 168 23.72 -10.19 12.98
CA ASN A 168 23.82 -11.06 11.77
C ASN A 168 24.76 -10.45 10.72
N PRO A 169 26.04 -10.22 11.04
CA PRO A 169 26.97 -9.54 10.12
C PRO A 169 27.17 -10.26 8.78
N SER A 170 27.06 -11.59 8.74
CA SER A 170 27.17 -12.38 7.52
C SER A 170 26.01 -12.14 6.53
N PHE A 171 24.87 -11.64 6.99
CA PHE A 171 23.71 -11.36 6.15
C PHE A 171 23.73 -9.95 5.53
N VAL A 172 24.55 -9.02 6.07
CA VAL A 172 24.55 -7.60 5.62
C VAL A 172 24.90 -7.44 4.13
N HIS A 173 25.74 -8.35 3.60
CA HIS A 173 26.23 -8.27 2.23
C HIS A 173 25.41 -9.09 1.23
N LEU A 174 24.38 -9.82 1.70
CA LEU A 174 23.53 -10.59 0.81
C LEU A 174 22.61 -9.67 0.01
N GLN A 175 22.48 -9.95 -1.27
CA GLN A 175 21.54 -9.27 -2.16
C GLN A 175 20.34 -10.18 -2.43
N ALA A 176 19.15 -9.63 -2.36
CA ALA A 176 17.92 -10.34 -2.68
C ALA A 176 16.93 -9.42 -3.38
N GLU A 177 16.07 -9.98 -4.24
CA GLU A 177 14.98 -9.26 -4.90
C GLU A 177 13.93 -8.86 -3.85
N ALA A 178 13.56 -7.57 -3.83
CA ALA A 178 12.54 -7.06 -2.91
C ALA A 178 11.13 -7.50 -3.32
N LEU A 179 10.28 -7.76 -2.32
CA LEU A 179 8.86 -8.09 -2.46
C LEU A 179 7.99 -6.95 -1.90
N PRO A 180 6.67 -6.91 -2.19
CA PRO A 180 5.76 -5.80 -1.88
C PRO A 180 5.65 -5.43 -0.39
N ASP A 181 5.88 -6.38 0.50
CA ASP A 181 5.70 -6.26 1.95
C ASP A 181 7.01 -5.96 2.72
N GLY A 182 8.04 -5.47 2.03
CA GLY A 182 9.36 -5.28 2.61
C GLY A 182 10.10 -6.58 2.87
N ASP A 183 9.64 -7.67 2.27
CA ASP A 183 10.28 -8.97 2.27
C ASP A 183 11.29 -9.07 1.11
N ALA A 184 12.09 -10.12 1.09
CA ALA A 184 13.05 -10.39 0.04
C ALA A 184 12.94 -11.83 -0.45
N ARG A 185 13.20 -12.04 -1.73
CA ARG A 185 13.27 -13.39 -2.31
C ARG A 185 14.60 -14.03 -1.91
N LEU A 186 14.70 -14.44 -0.66
CA LEU A 186 15.81 -15.20 -0.11
C LEU A 186 15.22 -16.49 0.47
N GLU A 187 15.87 -17.61 0.16
CA GLU A 187 15.70 -18.87 0.88
C GLU A 187 16.94 -19.02 1.77
N PRO A 188 16.94 -18.52 3.01
CA PRO A 188 18.00 -18.84 3.95
C PRO A 188 18.01 -20.38 4.08
N GLU A 189 19.18 -20.99 4.06
CA GLU A 189 19.29 -22.39 4.43
C GLU A 189 18.59 -22.58 5.78
N ALA A 190 17.83 -23.67 5.92
CA ALA A 190 16.99 -23.90 7.09
C ALA A 190 17.76 -23.81 8.42
N ASP A 191 19.06 -24.06 8.37
CA ASP A 191 19.99 -24.09 9.51
C ASP A 191 20.91 -22.85 9.58
N ALA A 192 20.72 -21.82 8.75
CA ALA A 192 21.55 -20.62 8.83
C ALA A 192 21.38 -19.95 10.21
N PRO A 193 22.49 -19.65 10.92
CA PRO A 193 22.45 -19.08 12.27
C PRO A 193 22.00 -17.62 12.24
N PHE A 194 20.68 -17.40 12.12
CA PHE A 194 20.10 -16.07 12.15
C PHE A 194 19.57 -15.76 13.55
N HIS A 195 19.97 -14.62 14.11
CA HIS A 195 19.56 -14.14 15.43
C HIS A 195 18.51 -13.05 15.31
N VAL A 196 17.34 -13.28 15.88
CA VAL A 196 16.27 -12.29 15.99
C VAL A 196 16.45 -11.53 17.31
N PRO A 197 16.59 -10.19 17.31
CA PRO A 197 16.70 -9.42 18.55
C PRO A 197 15.40 -9.50 19.34
N ALA A 198 15.53 -9.54 20.67
CA ALA A 198 14.42 -9.43 21.59
C ALA A 198 14.16 -7.97 21.97
N CYS A 199 13.00 -7.69 22.55
CA CYS A 199 12.66 -6.38 23.07
C CYS A 199 13.65 -5.95 24.15
N VAL A 200 14.26 -4.77 23.99
CA VAL A 200 15.24 -4.27 24.96
C VAL A 200 14.61 -3.90 26.30
N ALA A 201 13.31 -3.61 26.34
CA ALA A 201 12.60 -3.24 27.56
C ALA A 201 12.19 -4.46 28.41
N CYS A 202 11.81 -5.60 27.79
CA CYS A 202 11.25 -6.72 28.54
C CYS A 202 11.70 -8.12 28.06
N GLY A 203 12.57 -8.21 27.04
CA GLY A 203 12.97 -9.49 26.45
C GLY A 203 11.91 -10.17 25.57
N GLY A 204 10.74 -9.54 25.38
CA GLY A 204 9.63 -10.10 24.62
C GLY A 204 9.86 -10.16 23.12
N MET A 205 8.97 -10.87 22.43
CA MET A 205 9.01 -11.06 20.99
C MET A 205 8.72 -9.75 20.24
N LEU A 206 9.55 -9.41 19.27
CA LEU A 206 9.36 -8.29 18.36
C LEU A 206 8.64 -8.74 17.07
N GLN A 207 7.66 -7.94 16.64
CA GLN A 207 6.90 -8.13 15.41
C GLN A 207 6.80 -6.80 14.66
N PRO A 208 6.96 -6.73 13.33
CA PRO A 208 6.61 -5.53 12.58
C PRO A 208 5.17 -5.10 12.87
N ASP A 209 4.93 -3.79 13.01
CA ASP A 209 3.59 -3.27 13.34
C ASP A 209 2.66 -3.28 12.11
N VAL A 210 2.57 -4.44 11.45
CA VAL A 210 1.70 -4.69 10.31
C VAL A 210 0.72 -5.80 10.63
N VAL A 211 -0.43 -5.80 9.94
CA VAL A 211 -1.42 -6.87 10.00
C VAL A 211 -0.93 -8.02 9.13
N PHE A 212 -0.54 -9.12 9.74
CA PHE A 212 -0.14 -10.34 9.04
C PHE A 212 -1.34 -11.03 8.39
N PHE A 213 -1.08 -11.84 7.37
CA PHE A 213 -2.13 -12.69 6.80
C PHE A 213 -2.69 -13.64 7.86
N GLY A 214 -4.00 -13.82 7.84
CA GLY A 214 -4.73 -14.57 8.87
C GLY A 214 -5.05 -13.78 10.14
N ASP A 215 -4.44 -12.61 10.34
CA ASP A 215 -4.78 -11.71 11.46
C ASP A 215 -5.91 -10.75 11.07
N GLY A 216 -6.68 -10.32 12.06
CA GLY A 216 -7.64 -9.24 11.91
C GLY A 216 -6.99 -7.86 12.00
N VAL A 217 -7.57 -6.88 11.30
CA VAL A 217 -7.24 -5.47 11.53
C VAL A 217 -7.64 -5.10 12.97
N PRO A 218 -6.80 -4.38 13.74
CA PRO A 218 -7.13 -3.99 15.11
C PRO A 218 -8.50 -3.30 15.20
N PRO A 219 -9.34 -3.65 16.21
CA PRO A 219 -10.71 -3.12 16.32
C PRO A 219 -10.81 -1.60 16.28
N ALA A 220 -9.92 -0.90 16.98
CA ALA A 220 -9.91 0.57 17.01
C ALA A 220 -9.65 1.17 15.61
N ARG A 221 -8.71 0.58 14.85
CA ARG A 221 -8.41 1.02 13.47
C ARG A 221 -9.56 0.70 12.52
N THR A 222 -10.20 -0.45 12.70
CA THR A 222 -11.40 -0.83 11.95
C THR A 222 -12.53 0.15 12.21
N ALA A 223 -12.82 0.47 13.47
CA ALA A 223 -13.88 1.40 13.86
C ALA A 223 -13.64 2.82 13.30
N GLN A 224 -12.39 3.30 13.33
CA GLN A 224 -12.03 4.58 12.72
C GLN A 224 -12.29 4.58 11.20
N ALA A 225 -11.85 3.54 10.50
CA ALA A 225 -12.06 3.42 9.05
C ALA A 225 -13.54 3.27 8.67
N GLU A 226 -14.34 2.58 9.50
CA GLU A 226 -15.79 2.45 9.32
C GLU A 226 -16.50 3.80 9.53
N ALA A 227 -16.09 4.58 10.52
CA ALA A 227 -16.64 5.93 10.75
C ALA A 227 -16.38 6.84 9.53
N GLU A 228 -15.19 6.84 8.97
CA GLU A 228 -14.87 7.60 7.75
C GLU A 228 -15.71 7.13 6.55
N ALA A 229 -15.85 5.80 6.36
CA ALA A 229 -16.64 5.24 5.27
C ALA A 229 -18.15 5.57 5.41
N GLN A 230 -18.66 5.67 6.62
CA GLN A 230 -20.04 6.08 6.89
C GLN A 230 -20.25 7.59 6.66
N ALA A 231 -19.26 8.41 7.03
CA ALA A 231 -19.35 9.86 6.92
C ALA A 231 -19.15 10.38 5.49
N CYS A 232 -18.39 9.66 4.64
CA CYS A 232 -18.07 10.13 3.30
C CYS A 232 -19.30 10.26 2.38
N ASP A 233 -19.22 11.16 1.40
CA ASP A 233 -20.26 11.38 0.37
C ASP A 233 -20.01 10.53 -0.88
N ALA A 234 -18.77 10.11 -1.09
CA ALA A 234 -18.31 9.26 -2.19
C ALA A 234 -17.02 8.55 -1.80
N MET A 235 -16.66 7.49 -2.50
CA MET A 235 -15.38 6.81 -2.34
C MET A 235 -14.63 6.71 -3.66
N LEU A 236 -13.33 7.02 -3.63
CA LEU A 236 -12.41 6.85 -4.74
C LEU A 236 -11.40 5.73 -4.41
N VAL A 237 -11.48 4.60 -5.11
CA VAL A 237 -10.56 3.46 -4.97
C VAL A 237 -9.42 3.62 -5.97
N ILE A 238 -8.17 3.51 -5.51
CA ILE A 238 -6.99 3.72 -6.35
C ILE A 238 -5.98 2.59 -6.18
N GLY A 239 -5.59 1.96 -7.29
CA GLY A 239 -4.51 0.96 -7.30
C GLY A 239 -4.78 -0.23 -6.38
N SER A 240 -6.04 -0.66 -6.26
CA SER A 240 -6.42 -1.79 -5.42
C SER A 240 -7.36 -2.75 -6.15
N SER A 241 -6.98 -4.01 -6.23
CA SER A 241 -7.87 -5.08 -6.70
C SER A 241 -8.98 -5.42 -5.71
N LEU A 242 -8.91 -4.96 -4.45
CA LEU A 242 -9.88 -5.22 -3.39
C LEU A 242 -10.13 -6.72 -3.09
N MET A 243 -9.21 -7.60 -3.49
CA MET A 243 -9.36 -9.05 -3.26
C MET A 243 -9.30 -9.42 -1.78
N VAL A 244 -8.66 -8.59 -0.95
CA VAL A 244 -8.59 -8.77 0.51
C VAL A 244 -9.83 -8.15 1.16
N LEU A 245 -10.54 -8.96 1.97
CA LEU A 245 -11.83 -8.57 2.57
C LEU A 245 -11.72 -7.35 3.50
N SER A 246 -10.59 -7.17 4.18
CA SER A 246 -10.36 -6.03 5.06
C SER A 246 -10.44 -4.68 4.32
N GLY A 247 -10.04 -4.62 3.04
CA GLY A 247 -10.20 -3.45 2.18
C GLY A 247 -11.57 -3.40 1.49
N PHE A 248 -12.04 -4.55 0.95
CA PHE A 248 -13.29 -4.62 0.18
C PHE A 248 -14.54 -4.23 0.97
N ARG A 249 -14.55 -4.43 2.28
CA ARG A 249 -15.71 -4.08 3.14
C ARG A 249 -16.13 -2.62 3.01
N PHE A 250 -15.18 -1.67 2.82
CA PHE A 250 -15.48 -0.23 2.79
C PHE A 250 -16.21 0.20 1.52
N PRO A 251 -15.75 -0.08 0.28
CA PRO A 251 -16.52 0.24 -0.92
C PRO A 251 -17.90 -0.44 -0.92
N ARG A 252 -18.02 -1.66 -0.38
CA ARG A 252 -19.31 -2.34 -0.22
C ARG A 252 -20.25 -1.58 0.73
N THR A 253 -19.75 -1.07 1.85
CA THR A 253 -20.53 -0.27 2.81
C THR A 253 -20.99 1.05 2.19
N VAL A 254 -20.10 1.75 1.47
CA VAL A 254 -20.42 3.02 0.80
C VAL A 254 -21.45 2.82 -0.30
N ALA A 255 -21.29 1.80 -1.16
CA ALA A 255 -22.24 1.47 -2.21
C ALA A 255 -23.61 1.04 -1.65
N ALA A 256 -23.64 0.24 -0.57
CA ALA A 256 -24.87 -0.17 0.09
C ALA A 256 -25.65 1.04 0.70
N ALA A 257 -24.97 2.14 1.02
CA ALA A 257 -25.57 3.39 1.44
C ALA A 257 -26.04 4.28 0.27
N GLY A 258 -26.02 3.78 -0.97
CA GLY A 258 -26.40 4.54 -2.17
C GLY A 258 -25.42 5.63 -2.59
N LYS A 259 -24.20 5.63 -2.05
CA LYS A 259 -23.17 6.61 -2.34
C LYS A 259 -22.27 6.11 -3.49
N PRO A 260 -21.81 6.98 -4.40
CA PRO A 260 -21.00 6.56 -5.54
C PRO A 260 -19.61 6.05 -5.09
N VAL A 261 -19.21 4.94 -5.68
CA VAL A 261 -17.85 4.39 -5.60
C VAL A 261 -17.26 4.43 -6.99
N VAL A 262 -16.09 5.02 -7.13
CA VAL A 262 -15.35 5.14 -8.41
C VAL A 262 -13.99 4.51 -8.23
N ALA A 263 -13.41 3.95 -9.29
CA ALA A 263 -12.06 3.39 -9.23
C ALA A 263 -11.13 3.97 -10.30
N ILE A 264 -9.86 4.12 -9.93
CA ILE A 264 -8.72 4.27 -10.82
C ILE A 264 -7.88 3.00 -10.63
N ASN A 265 -8.00 2.05 -11.56
CA ASN A 265 -7.31 0.76 -11.46
C ASN A 265 -7.29 0.05 -12.81
N ARG A 266 -6.11 -0.32 -13.32
CA ARG A 266 -5.96 -1.00 -14.61
C ARG A 266 -6.69 -2.33 -14.66
N GLY A 267 -6.39 -3.19 -13.70
CA GLY A 267 -6.90 -4.55 -13.63
C GLY A 267 -8.29 -4.66 -13.04
N VAL A 268 -8.79 -5.89 -12.96
CA VAL A 268 -10.08 -6.20 -12.34
C VAL A 268 -10.06 -5.93 -10.84
N THR A 269 -11.21 -5.53 -10.31
CA THR A 269 -11.40 -5.38 -8.86
C THR A 269 -12.59 -6.22 -8.39
N ARG A 270 -12.55 -6.61 -7.12
CA ARG A 270 -13.69 -7.30 -6.49
C ARG A 270 -14.94 -6.42 -6.42
N ALA A 271 -14.79 -5.12 -6.57
CA ALA A 271 -15.86 -4.14 -6.48
C ALA A 271 -16.40 -3.72 -7.86
N ASP A 272 -15.96 -4.30 -8.98
CA ASP A 272 -16.33 -3.82 -10.32
C ASP A 272 -17.86 -3.69 -10.51
N ASP A 273 -18.66 -4.60 -9.93
CA ASP A 273 -20.13 -4.55 -9.97
C ASP A 273 -20.75 -3.46 -9.06
N LEU A 274 -19.96 -2.84 -8.19
CA LEU A 274 -20.39 -1.78 -7.27
C LEU A 274 -20.00 -0.38 -7.75
N LEU A 275 -19.16 -0.30 -8.78
CA LEU A 275 -18.60 0.98 -9.24
C LEU A 275 -19.61 1.76 -10.08
N ALA A 276 -19.71 3.06 -9.83
CA ALA A 276 -20.42 3.97 -10.70
C ALA A 276 -19.72 4.07 -12.06
N PHE A 277 -18.39 4.14 -12.06
CA PHE A 277 -17.51 4.03 -13.22
C PHE A 277 -16.07 3.75 -12.80
N LYS A 278 -15.21 3.43 -13.80
CA LYS A 278 -13.81 3.07 -13.56
C LYS A 278 -12.93 3.62 -14.68
N LEU A 279 -11.83 4.29 -14.29
CA LEU A 279 -10.73 4.65 -15.16
C LEU A 279 -9.73 3.49 -15.16
N ARG A 280 -9.45 2.92 -16.35
CA ARG A 280 -8.55 1.76 -16.52
C ARG A 280 -7.12 2.18 -16.84
N GLU A 281 -6.65 3.19 -16.16
CA GLU A 281 -5.32 3.78 -16.31
C GLU A 281 -4.49 3.66 -15.02
N ASP A 282 -3.20 3.98 -15.13
CA ASP A 282 -2.32 4.09 -13.98
C ASP A 282 -2.65 5.33 -13.15
N ALA A 283 -2.63 5.17 -11.83
CA ALA A 283 -2.89 6.27 -10.90
C ALA A 283 -1.91 7.44 -11.11
N GLU A 284 -0.67 7.14 -11.49
CA GLU A 284 0.38 8.14 -11.76
C GLU A 284 0.08 8.98 -13.01
N ALA A 285 -0.62 8.43 -13.98
CA ALA A 285 -1.05 9.16 -15.18
C ALA A 285 -2.32 9.99 -14.92
N VAL A 286 -3.29 9.43 -14.19
CA VAL A 286 -4.61 10.05 -13.98
C VAL A 286 -4.57 11.17 -12.94
N LEU A 287 -3.98 10.92 -11.77
CA LEU A 287 -4.11 11.84 -10.63
C LEU A 287 -3.47 13.21 -10.85
N PRO A 288 -2.29 13.35 -11.49
CA PRO A 288 -1.75 14.68 -11.83
C PRO A 288 -2.64 15.45 -12.81
N ARG A 289 -3.23 14.77 -13.82
CA ARG A 289 -4.19 15.37 -14.76
C ARG A 289 -5.44 15.85 -14.04
N LEU A 290 -5.95 15.04 -13.11
CA LEU A 290 -7.10 15.39 -12.27
C LEU A 290 -6.81 16.60 -11.37
N ALA A 291 -5.63 16.65 -10.72
CA ALA A 291 -5.20 17.76 -9.89
C ALA A 291 -5.08 19.06 -10.72
N ALA A 292 -4.50 18.98 -11.91
CA ALA A 292 -4.40 20.12 -12.84
C ALA A 292 -5.79 20.61 -13.28
N LEU A 293 -6.69 19.70 -13.63
CA LEU A 293 -8.07 20.03 -14.06
C LEU A 293 -8.87 20.73 -12.94
N LEU A 294 -8.60 20.37 -11.67
CA LEU A 294 -9.26 20.96 -10.50
C LEU A 294 -8.53 22.21 -9.94
N GLY A 295 -7.47 22.67 -10.60
CA GLY A 295 -6.67 23.81 -10.14
C GLY A 295 -5.89 23.54 -8.85
N ALA A 296 -5.70 22.27 -8.48
CA ALA A 296 -4.97 21.85 -7.30
C ALA A 296 -3.44 21.74 -7.57
N GLY A 297 -2.98 21.98 -8.77
CA GLY A 297 -1.57 22.06 -9.14
C GLY A 297 -0.94 23.30 -8.51
N GLY A 298 -0.09 23.09 -7.50
CA GLY A 298 0.47 24.16 -6.68
C GLY A 298 1.38 25.13 -7.43
N HIS A 299 1.49 26.27 -6.84
CA HIS A 299 2.50 27.29 -7.11
C HIS A 299 3.91 26.80 -6.75
#